data_c9d177d9753b8946fc281d24008df0ac
#
_entry.id   c9d177d9753b8946fc281d24008df0ac
#
_cell.length_a   1.000
_cell.length_b   1.000
_cell.length_c   1.000
_cell.angle_alpha   90.00
_cell.angle_beta   90.00
_cell.angle_gamma   90.00
#
_symmetry.space_group_name_H-M   'P 1'
#
loop_
_entity.id
_entity.type
_entity.pdbx_description
1 polymer ?
#
loop_
_entity_poly.entity_id
_entity_poly.type
_entity_poly.pdbx_seq_one_letter_code
_entity_poly.pdbx_strand_id
1 'polypeptide(L)'
;MFYDALENFLDHGHRGVIARALDNALLNPDKNEECFEVNLLKTLFMVKYVPGITANVDNLTSMMVSHIDNDRLVLMEKVEKTLKKLCEQMLVQRNGEIFIFLTDEEQEVNREIENQDVQMSEVISKVSEMIFDQIYPEKKYKLPIMNNKYSFGFNQFVDDKPYKNNQNYDFGINILTPNWDGVRNKQVLTVMAKNNIIVLLPEDSSFLDEILYGLKIEKYLRLNSSAATLTKYDEIKAAKKNESNRRKSSAN
;
A
#
# COMPACT_ATOMS: atom_id res chain seq x y z
N MET A 1 30.56 -8.07 -10.05
CA MET A 1 29.92 -8.29 -11.37
C MET A 1 29.51 -6.94 -12.00
N PHE A 2 28.32 -6.79 -12.65
CA PHE A 2 27.97 -5.55 -13.37
C PHE A 2 27.85 -4.33 -12.44
N TYR A 3 27.29 -4.50 -11.24
CA TYR A 3 27.24 -3.46 -10.21
C TYR A 3 28.66 -2.98 -9.84
N ASP A 4 29.59 -3.89 -9.59
CA ASP A 4 30.93 -3.56 -9.14
C ASP A 4 31.72 -2.79 -10.23
N ALA A 5 31.40 -3.03 -11.51
CA ALA A 5 31.95 -2.25 -12.63
C ALA A 5 31.41 -0.81 -12.66
N LEU A 6 30.18 -0.58 -12.19
CA LEU A 6 29.55 0.73 -12.15
C LEU A 6 29.74 1.46 -10.82
N GLU A 7 30.18 0.79 -9.77
CA GLU A 7 30.28 1.34 -8.41
C GLU A 7 31.03 2.67 -8.35
N ASN A 8 32.08 2.82 -9.16
CA ASN A 8 32.89 4.03 -9.21
C ASN A 8 32.18 5.22 -9.87
N PHE A 9 31.10 4.96 -10.62
CA PHE A 9 30.29 5.98 -11.31
C PHE A 9 29.03 6.34 -10.54
N LEU A 10 28.72 5.62 -9.44
CA LEU A 10 27.55 5.88 -8.62
C LEU A 10 27.79 7.03 -7.67
N ASP A 11 26.76 7.80 -7.39
CA ASP A 11 26.82 8.83 -6.36
C ASP A 11 26.92 8.24 -4.94
N HIS A 12 27.26 9.08 -3.97
CA HIS A 12 27.45 8.65 -2.59
C HIS A 12 26.19 8.07 -1.96
N GLY A 13 24.99 8.56 -2.31
CA GLY A 13 23.73 8.08 -1.75
C GLY A 13 23.43 6.64 -2.11
N HIS A 14 23.68 6.23 -3.35
CA HIS A 14 23.44 4.86 -3.80
C HIS A 14 24.45 3.87 -3.23
N ARG A 15 25.75 4.24 -3.21
CA ARG A 15 26.81 3.40 -2.59
C ARG A 15 26.58 3.22 -1.10
N GLY A 16 26.14 4.28 -0.41
CA GLY A 16 25.86 4.27 1.02
C GLY A 16 24.82 3.21 1.40
N VAL A 17 23.73 3.09 0.64
CA VAL A 17 22.68 2.08 0.90
C VAL A 17 23.23 0.67 0.78
N ILE A 18 23.97 0.36 -0.29
CA ILE A 18 24.55 -0.99 -0.50
C ILE A 18 25.62 -1.30 0.56
N ALA A 19 26.50 -0.35 0.88
CA ALA A 19 27.54 -0.53 1.91
C ALA A 19 26.91 -0.83 3.29
N ARG A 20 25.87 -0.07 3.69
CA ARG A 20 25.16 -0.34 4.94
C ARG A 20 24.44 -1.69 4.94
N ALA A 21 23.93 -2.13 3.79
CA ALA A 21 23.31 -3.45 3.67
C ALA A 21 24.34 -4.58 3.83
N LEU A 22 25.58 -4.40 3.34
CA LEU A 22 26.70 -5.33 3.55
C LEU A 22 27.10 -5.44 5.03
N ASP A 23 27.07 -4.32 5.75
CA ASP A 23 27.42 -4.27 7.18
C ASP A 23 26.24 -4.65 8.11
N ASN A 24 25.04 -4.80 7.56
CA ASN A 24 23.84 -5.10 8.36
C ASN A 24 23.82 -6.56 8.78
N ALA A 25 23.95 -6.83 10.08
CA ALA A 25 23.97 -8.17 10.63
C ALA A 25 22.66 -8.98 10.42
N LEU A 26 21.52 -8.32 10.20
CA LEU A 26 20.24 -8.99 9.91
C LEU A 26 20.16 -9.47 8.47
N LEU A 27 20.82 -8.77 7.55
CA LEU A 27 20.86 -9.12 6.13
C LEU A 27 22.07 -9.99 5.80
N ASN A 28 23.21 -9.68 6.38
CA ASN A 28 24.51 -10.30 6.10
C ASN A 28 25.25 -10.64 7.40
N PRO A 29 24.78 -11.63 8.16
CA PRO A 29 25.38 -11.99 9.45
C PRO A 29 26.85 -12.44 9.34
N ASP A 30 27.21 -13.07 8.23
CA ASP A 30 28.55 -13.60 7.98
C ASP A 30 29.50 -12.59 7.33
N LYS A 31 29.05 -11.35 7.07
CA LYS A 31 29.76 -10.30 6.33
C LYS A 31 30.32 -10.79 4.98
N ASN A 32 29.55 -11.61 4.29
CA ASN A 32 29.92 -12.16 3.00
C ASN A 32 29.61 -11.14 1.88
N GLU A 33 30.61 -10.82 1.06
CA GLU A 33 30.44 -9.92 -0.10
C GLU A 33 29.49 -10.48 -1.16
N GLU A 34 29.34 -11.80 -1.23
CA GLU A 34 28.43 -12.51 -2.15
C GLU A 34 27.09 -12.88 -1.48
N CYS A 35 26.70 -12.18 -0.40
CA CYS A 35 25.45 -12.40 0.28
C CYS A 35 24.26 -12.26 -0.70
N PHE A 36 23.35 -13.23 -0.67
CA PHE A 36 22.19 -13.27 -1.58
C PHE A 36 21.30 -12.04 -1.41
N GLU A 37 21.04 -11.61 -0.17
CA GLU A 37 20.24 -10.46 0.16
C GLU A 37 20.80 -9.17 -0.46
N VAL A 38 22.10 -8.99 -0.36
CA VAL A 38 22.80 -7.82 -0.94
C VAL A 38 22.84 -7.91 -2.45
N ASN A 39 23.02 -9.09 -3.03
CA ASN A 39 23.01 -9.27 -4.47
C ASN A 39 21.61 -9.00 -5.07
N LEU A 40 20.54 -9.38 -4.36
CA LEU A 40 19.17 -9.03 -4.76
C LEU A 40 18.93 -7.52 -4.68
N LEU A 41 19.47 -6.86 -3.63
CA LEU A 41 19.40 -5.40 -3.49
C LEU A 41 20.16 -4.68 -4.62
N LYS A 42 21.36 -5.15 -4.98
CA LYS A 42 22.13 -4.66 -6.15
C LYS A 42 21.33 -4.84 -7.46
N THR A 43 20.66 -5.99 -7.62
CA THR A 43 19.81 -6.26 -8.79
C THR A 43 18.64 -5.28 -8.86
N LEU A 44 17.95 -5.04 -7.76
CA LEU A 44 16.85 -4.06 -7.67
C LEU A 44 17.33 -2.64 -8.01
N PHE A 45 18.50 -2.26 -7.50
CA PHE A 45 19.14 -0.98 -7.87
C PHE A 45 19.32 -0.88 -9.38
N MET A 46 19.89 -1.90 -10.01
CA MET A 46 20.12 -1.91 -11.45
C MET A 46 18.81 -1.79 -12.25
N VAL A 47 17.80 -2.58 -11.87
CA VAL A 47 16.48 -2.58 -12.54
C VAL A 47 15.78 -1.22 -12.41
N LYS A 48 15.95 -0.51 -11.30
CA LYS A 48 15.34 0.82 -11.09
C LYS A 48 15.65 1.81 -12.22
N TYR A 49 16.85 1.71 -12.81
CA TYR A 49 17.32 2.64 -13.84
C TYR A 49 17.27 2.07 -15.27
N VAL A 50 16.75 0.85 -15.44
CA VAL A 50 16.61 0.23 -16.76
C VAL A 50 15.15 0.29 -17.22
N PRO A 51 14.82 1.11 -18.23
CA PRO A 51 13.46 1.20 -18.74
C PRO A 51 13.00 -0.14 -19.35
N GLY A 52 11.73 -0.47 -19.12
CA GLY A 52 11.11 -1.65 -19.74
C GLY A 52 11.26 -2.95 -18.93
N ILE A 53 12.01 -2.94 -17.82
CA ILE A 53 12.08 -4.09 -16.90
C ILE A 53 11.26 -3.83 -15.66
N THR A 54 10.33 -4.73 -15.37
CA THR A 54 9.50 -4.65 -14.16
C THR A 54 10.12 -5.49 -13.05
N ALA A 55 10.40 -4.89 -11.89
CA ALA A 55 10.97 -5.57 -10.73
C ALA A 55 9.89 -6.34 -9.93
N ASN A 56 9.26 -7.33 -10.55
CA ASN A 56 8.37 -8.30 -9.90
C ASN A 56 9.15 -9.55 -9.49
N VAL A 57 8.54 -10.40 -8.66
CA VAL A 57 9.18 -11.62 -8.14
C VAL A 57 9.70 -12.51 -9.26
N ASP A 58 8.93 -12.70 -10.32
CA ASP A 58 9.26 -13.59 -11.44
C ASP A 58 10.49 -13.13 -12.22
N ASN A 59 10.55 -11.84 -12.57
CA ASN A 59 11.69 -11.23 -13.25
C ASN A 59 12.93 -11.21 -12.35
N LEU A 60 12.77 -10.85 -11.06
CA LEU A 60 13.87 -10.86 -10.10
C LEU A 60 14.41 -12.27 -9.90
N THR A 61 13.55 -13.28 -9.80
CA THR A 61 13.96 -14.69 -9.73
C THR A 61 14.79 -15.08 -10.95
N SER A 62 14.36 -14.69 -12.14
CA SER A 62 15.07 -14.97 -13.38
C SER A 62 16.46 -14.31 -13.42
N MET A 63 16.60 -13.09 -12.87
CA MET A 63 17.86 -12.35 -12.79
C MET A 63 18.82 -12.90 -11.72
N MET A 64 18.29 -13.60 -10.70
CA MET A 64 19.05 -14.19 -9.61
C MET A 64 19.50 -15.64 -9.90
N VAL A 65 19.18 -16.19 -11.06
CA VAL A 65 19.69 -17.52 -11.49
C VAL A 65 21.19 -17.44 -11.66
N SER A 66 21.94 -18.19 -10.87
CA SER A 66 23.41 -18.27 -10.91
C SER A 66 23.91 -19.54 -11.63
N HIS A 67 23.13 -20.61 -11.62
CA HIS A 67 23.46 -21.90 -12.22
C HIS A 67 22.27 -22.48 -12.97
N ILE A 68 22.54 -23.25 -14.02
CA ILE A 68 21.53 -23.86 -14.87
C ILE A 68 20.66 -24.89 -14.09
N ASP A 69 21.22 -25.49 -13.06
CA ASP A 69 20.57 -26.51 -12.21
C ASP A 69 19.76 -25.91 -11.05
N ASN A 70 19.64 -24.57 -10.96
CA ASN A 70 18.85 -23.96 -9.90
C ASN A 70 17.37 -24.35 -10.06
N ASP A 71 16.80 -24.92 -8.98
CA ASP A 71 15.35 -25.08 -8.89
C ASP A 71 14.67 -23.72 -8.80
N ARG A 72 13.88 -23.39 -9.84
CA ARG A 72 13.23 -22.08 -9.96
C ARG A 72 12.25 -21.81 -8.83
N LEU A 73 11.52 -22.84 -8.33
CA LEU A 73 10.54 -22.66 -7.27
C LEU A 73 11.21 -22.36 -5.94
N VAL A 74 12.26 -23.09 -5.62
CA VAL A 74 13.07 -22.86 -4.41
C VAL A 74 13.73 -21.47 -4.45
N LEU A 75 14.24 -21.07 -5.62
CA LEU A 75 14.84 -19.75 -5.79
C LEU A 75 13.79 -18.65 -5.64
N MET A 76 12.58 -18.84 -6.19
CA MET A 76 11.49 -17.88 -6.08
C MET A 76 11.06 -17.67 -4.63
N GLU A 77 10.89 -18.74 -3.85
CA GLU A 77 10.61 -18.63 -2.41
C GLU A 77 11.72 -17.89 -1.65
N LYS A 78 12.98 -18.13 -2.03
CA LYS A 78 14.12 -17.43 -1.43
C LYS A 78 14.10 -15.94 -1.78
N VAL A 79 13.78 -15.58 -3.03
CA VAL A 79 13.61 -14.18 -3.47
C VAL A 79 12.48 -13.51 -2.69
N GLU A 80 11.31 -14.13 -2.57
CA GLU A 80 10.18 -13.58 -1.82
C GLU A 80 10.53 -13.32 -0.34
N LYS A 81 11.14 -14.29 0.33
CA LYS A 81 11.60 -14.14 1.72
C LYS A 81 12.60 -13.01 1.86
N THR A 82 13.52 -12.90 0.92
CA THR A 82 14.53 -11.84 0.93
C THR A 82 13.92 -10.47 0.67
N LEU A 83 12.99 -10.37 -0.30
CA LEU A 83 12.26 -9.13 -0.56
C LEU A 83 11.49 -8.65 0.67
N LYS A 84 10.86 -9.58 1.41
CA LYS A 84 10.19 -9.24 2.67
C LYS A 84 11.16 -8.65 3.68
N LYS A 85 12.34 -9.28 3.90
CA LYS A 85 13.38 -8.76 4.79
C LYS A 85 13.87 -7.37 4.36
N LEU A 86 14.09 -7.15 3.05
CA LEU A 86 14.53 -5.87 2.51
C LEU A 86 13.48 -4.77 2.72
N CYS A 87 12.19 -5.10 2.61
CA CYS A 87 11.10 -4.18 2.92
C CYS A 87 11.05 -3.85 4.42
N GLU A 88 11.19 -4.85 5.30
CA GLU A 88 11.25 -4.65 6.76
C GLU A 88 12.42 -3.74 7.18
N GLN A 89 13.55 -3.78 6.44
CA GLN A 89 14.70 -2.90 6.65
C GLN A 89 14.58 -1.54 5.93
N MET A 90 13.44 -1.25 5.31
CA MET A 90 13.19 -0.01 4.55
C MET A 90 14.20 0.27 3.42
N LEU A 91 14.86 -0.76 2.90
CA LEU A 91 15.76 -0.66 1.75
C LEU A 91 15.02 -0.77 0.42
N VAL A 92 13.86 -1.42 0.46
CA VAL A 92 12.99 -1.70 -0.68
C VAL A 92 11.56 -1.35 -0.31
N GLN A 93 10.83 -0.77 -1.23
CA GLN A 93 9.38 -0.53 -1.09
C GLN A 93 8.62 -1.47 -2.01
N ARG A 94 7.62 -2.15 -1.46
CA ARG A 94 6.64 -2.89 -2.26
C ARG A 94 5.55 -1.94 -2.75
N ASN A 95 5.20 -2.08 -4.02
CA ASN A 95 4.19 -1.27 -4.67
C ASN A 95 3.30 -2.17 -5.55
N GLY A 96 2.28 -2.80 -4.97
CA GLY A 96 1.55 -3.90 -5.58
C GLY A 96 2.46 -5.10 -5.80
N GLU A 97 2.61 -5.52 -7.05
CA GLU A 97 3.50 -6.62 -7.46
C GLU A 97 4.95 -6.18 -7.74
N ILE A 98 5.26 -4.88 -7.64
CA ILE A 98 6.56 -4.32 -8.01
C ILE A 98 7.34 -3.95 -6.76
N PHE A 99 8.66 -4.19 -6.78
CA PHE A 99 9.60 -3.83 -5.72
C PHE A 99 10.54 -2.73 -6.21
N ILE A 100 10.75 -1.70 -5.38
CA ILE A 100 11.51 -0.51 -5.74
C ILE A 100 12.64 -0.33 -4.73
N PHE A 101 13.89 -0.27 -5.22
CA PHE A 101 15.05 0.13 -4.43
C PHE A 101 14.89 1.56 -3.94
N LEU A 102 15.17 1.83 -2.67
CA LEU A 102 15.07 3.14 -2.05
C LEU A 102 16.46 3.75 -1.82
N THR A 103 16.66 4.97 -2.32
CA THR A 103 17.82 5.80 -1.97
C THR A 103 17.72 6.28 -0.53
N ASP A 104 18.78 6.87 0.01
CA ASP A 104 18.79 7.41 1.38
C ASP A 104 17.69 8.44 1.59
N GLU A 105 17.53 9.35 0.64
CA GLU A 105 16.50 10.39 0.70
C GLU A 105 15.09 9.80 0.62
N GLU A 106 14.88 8.79 -0.22
CA GLU A 106 13.59 8.08 -0.32
C GLU A 106 13.27 7.31 0.97
N GLN A 107 14.29 6.71 1.62
CA GLN A 107 14.14 6.03 2.92
C GLN A 107 13.74 7.02 4.02
N GLU A 108 14.38 8.21 4.06
CA GLU A 108 14.06 9.25 5.02
C GLU A 108 12.62 9.73 4.85
N VAL A 109 12.21 10.05 3.61
CA VAL A 109 10.82 10.41 3.30
C VAL A 109 9.83 9.31 3.69
N ASN A 110 10.15 8.04 3.43
CA ASN A 110 9.29 6.94 3.83
C ASN A 110 9.15 6.81 5.35
N ARG A 111 10.24 7.01 6.11
CA ARG A 111 10.16 7.03 7.58
C ARG A 111 9.29 8.17 8.09
N GLU A 112 9.40 9.35 7.49
CA GLU A 112 8.56 10.50 7.84
C GLU A 112 7.08 10.23 7.52
N ILE A 113 6.78 9.55 6.40
CA ILE A 113 5.42 9.12 6.03
C ILE A 113 4.90 8.10 7.04
N GLU A 114 5.68 7.06 7.38
CA GLU A 114 5.26 6.04 8.36
C GLU A 114 4.97 6.61 9.74
N ASN A 115 5.70 7.64 10.14
CA ASN A 115 5.52 8.34 11.41
C ASN A 115 4.30 9.29 11.43
N GLN A 116 3.59 9.46 10.29
CA GLN A 116 2.36 10.25 10.30
C GLN A 116 1.27 9.53 11.10
N ASP A 117 0.74 10.23 12.10
CA ASP A 117 -0.41 9.75 12.87
C ASP A 117 -1.70 9.97 12.06
N VAL A 118 -2.32 8.88 11.60
CA VAL A 118 -3.62 8.87 10.94
C VAL A 118 -4.55 7.99 11.75
N GLN A 119 -5.63 8.58 12.23
CA GLN A 119 -6.61 7.86 13.04
C GLN A 119 -7.47 6.92 12.19
N MET A 120 -7.83 5.76 12.74
CA MET A 120 -8.71 4.81 12.04
C MET A 120 -10.07 5.44 11.64
N SER A 121 -10.52 6.44 12.39
CA SER A 121 -11.71 7.21 12.01
C SER A 121 -11.57 7.96 10.70
N GLU A 122 -10.36 8.42 10.35
CA GLU A 122 -10.07 9.07 9.06
C GLU A 122 -10.11 8.03 7.92
N VAL A 123 -9.57 6.83 8.19
CA VAL A 123 -9.63 5.70 7.24
C VAL A 123 -11.08 5.32 6.96
N ILE A 124 -11.90 5.11 7.99
CA ILE A 124 -13.33 4.77 7.85
C ILE A 124 -14.10 5.89 7.14
N SER A 125 -13.78 7.15 7.41
CA SER A 125 -14.38 8.28 6.69
C SER A 125 -14.03 8.24 5.20
N LYS A 126 -12.80 7.87 4.85
CA LYS A 126 -12.37 7.72 3.45
C LYS A 126 -13.03 6.52 2.78
N VAL A 127 -13.15 5.39 3.46
CA VAL A 127 -13.93 4.22 3.00
C VAL A 127 -15.37 4.62 2.72
N SER A 128 -16.00 5.39 3.62
CA SER A 128 -17.38 5.85 3.45
C SER A 128 -17.54 6.74 2.21
N GLU A 129 -16.59 7.66 1.98
CA GLU A 129 -16.56 8.50 0.78
C GLU A 129 -16.44 7.65 -0.50
N MET A 130 -15.51 6.67 -0.51
CA MET A 130 -15.31 5.80 -1.66
C MET A 130 -16.57 4.98 -1.97
N ILE A 131 -17.19 4.40 -0.95
CA ILE A 131 -18.39 3.57 -1.13
C ILE A 131 -19.57 4.43 -1.60
N PHE A 132 -19.90 5.51 -0.90
CA PHE A 132 -21.15 6.24 -1.10
C PHE A 132 -21.06 7.42 -2.07
N ASP A 133 -19.88 7.85 -2.48
CA ASP A 133 -19.74 8.88 -3.51
C ASP A 133 -19.19 8.33 -4.85
N GLN A 134 -18.48 7.16 -4.84
CA GLN A 134 -17.86 6.63 -6.05
C GLN A 134 -18.47 5.29 -6.50
N ILE A 135 -18.60 4.30 -5.58
CA ILE A 135 -19.08 2.95 -5.92
C ILE A 135 -20.61 2.92 -6.00
N TYR A 136 -21.28 3.48 -5.00
CA TYR A 136 -22.74 3.51 -4.91
C TYR A 136 -23.25 4.93 -4.62
N PRO A 137 -23.21 5.85 -5.59
CA PRO A 137 -23.56 7.26 -5.41
C PRO A 137 -25.07 7.54 -5.29
N GLU A 138 -25.91 6.51 -5.46
CA GLU A 138 -27.35 6.65 -5.32
C GLU A 138 -27.76 7.00 -3.90
N LYS A 139 -28.53 8.07 -3.77
CA LYS A 139 -29.08 8.53 -2.49
C LYS A 139 -30.49 8.00 -2.23
N LYS A 140 -31.10 7.39 -3.24
CA LYS A 140 -32.47 6.88 -3.19
C LYS A 140 -32.57 5.58 -3.97
N TYR A 141 -33.20 4.59 -3.38
CA TYR A 141 -33.59 3.38 -4.07
C TYR A 141 -34.89 3.62 -4.85
N LYS A 142 -34.91 3.32 -6.14
CA LYS A 142 -36.07 3.36 -7.00
C LYS A 142 -36.67 1.96 -7.12
N LEU A 143 -37.98 1.82 -6.86
CA LEU A 143 -38.64 0.52 -6.89
C LEU A 143 -38.93 0.08 -8.34
N PRO A 144 -38.22 -0.94 -8.88
CA PRO A 144 -38.36 -1.32 -10.30
C PRO A 144 -39.75 -1.86 -10.65
N ILE A 145 -40.39 -2.59 -9.71
CA ILE A 145 -41.69 -3.24 -9.89
C ILE A 145 -42.79 -2.22 -10.24
N MET A 146 -42.65 -0.98 -9.83
CA MET A 146 -43.61 0.12 -10.07
C MET A 146 -43.10 1.13 -11.11
N ASN A 147 -42.36 0.67 -12.12
CA ASN A 147 -41.76 1.52 -13.14
C ASN A 147 -41.00 2.74 -12.56
N ASN A 148 -40.30 2.53 -11.45
CA ASN A 148 -39.57 3.57 -10.73
C ASN A 148 -40.41 4.76 -10.22
N LYS A 149 -41.72 4.59 -10.10
CA LYS A 149 -42.63 5.64 -9.62
C LYS A 149 -42.39 6.04 -8.17
N TYR A 150 -41.93 5.08 -7.35
CA TYR A 150 -41.63 5.30 -5.94
C TYR A 150 -40.12 5.23 -5.70
N SER A 151 -39.62 6.19 -4.94
CA SER A 151 -38.23 6.25 -4.53
C SER A 151 -38.11 6.45 -3.02
N PHE A 152 -37.21 5.73 -2.38
CA PHE A 152 -37.00 5.72 -0.94
C PHE A 152 -35.57 6.17 -0.64
N GLY A 153 -35.40 7.19 0.21
CA GLY A 153 -34.11 7.54 0.77
C GLY A 153 -33.68 6.50 1.79
N PHE A 154 -32.40 6.36 2.00
CA PHE A 154 -31.81 5.43 2.98
C PHE A 154 -30.65 6.09 3.71
N ASN A 155 -30.47 5.68 4.98
CA ASN A 155 -29.32 6.08 5.77
C ASN A 155 -28.07 5.31 5.34
N GLN A 156 -26.91 5.95 5.46
CA GLN A 156 -25.62 5.40 5.02
C GLN A 156 -24.69 5.30 6.23
N PHE A 157 -24.22 4.09 6.52
CA PHE A 157 -23.31 3.82 7.64
C PHE A 157 -22.13 2.96 7.18
N VAL A 158 -20.99 3.20 7.79
CA VAL A 158 -19.82 2.29 7.74
C VAL A 158 -19.35 2.09 9.18
N ASP A 159 -19.22 0.84 9.62
CA ASP A 159 -18.88 0.45 10.99
C ASP A 159 -19.74 1.19 12.03
N ASP A 160 -21.06 1.22 11.82
CA ASP A 160 -22.05 1.92 12.63
C ASP A 160 -21.91 3.45 12.68
N LYS A 161 -20.95 4.02 11.94
CA LYS A 161 -20.75 5.48 11.86
C LYS A 161 -21.54 6.05 10.68
N PRO A 162 -22.37 7.09 10.89
CA PRO A 162 -23.13 7.70 9.81
C PRO A 162 -22.21 8.43 8.83
N TYR A 163 -22.46 8.23 7.54
CA TYR A 163 -21.84 8.99 6.47
C TYR A 163 -22.71 10.22 6.15
N LYS A 164 -22.19 11.44 6.40
CA LYS A 164 -22.93 12.71 6.32
C LYS A 164 -24.09 12.86 7.32
N ASN A 165 -24.20 14.02 7.96
CA ASN A 165 -24.91 14.23 9.22
C ASN A 165 -26.46 14.26 9.19
N ASN A 166 -27.14 14.12 8.04
CA ASN A 166 -28.60 14.26 7.96
C ASN A 166 -29.24 13.01 7.35
N GLN A 167 -29.35 11.97 8.17
CA GLN A 167 -29.94 10.69 7.75
C GLN A 167 -31.15 10.39 8.63
N ASN A 168 -32.34 10.80 8.18
CA ASN A 168 -33.60 10.61 8.90
C ASN A 168 -34.56 9.73 8.11
N TYR A 169 -34.07 8.59 7.61
CA TYR A 169 -34.87 7.61 6.91
C TYR A 169 -35.17 6.42 7.81
N ASP A 170 -36.28 5.72 7.52
CA ASP A 170 -36.71 4.56 8.32
C ASP A 170 -35.80 3.35 8.16
N PHE A 171 -34.99 3.29 7.10
CA PHE A 171 -34.03 2.22 6.86
C PHE A 171 -32.69 2.76 6.33
N GLY A 172 -31.66 1.92 6.35
CA GLY A 172 -30.33 2.28 5.90
C GLY A 172 -29.54 1.09 5.42
N ILE A 173 -28.34 1.39 4.90
CA ILE A 173 -27.31 0.43 4.54
C ILE A 173 -26.15 0.65 5.52
N ASN A 174 -25.76 -0.40 6.23
CA ASN A 174 -24.61 -0.41 7.11
C ASN A 174 -23.57 -1.39 6.58
N ILE A 175 -22.41 -0.89 6.21
CA ILE A 175 -21.31 -1.67 5.65
C ILE A 175 -20.29 -1.89 6.76
N LEU A 176 -19.98 -3.14 7.06
CA LEU A 176 -19.05 -3.52 8.12
C LEU A 176 -17.70 -3.93 7.51
N THR A 177 -16.65 -3.18 7.86
CA THR A 177 -15.28 -3.46 7.44
C THR A 177 -14.66 -4.61 8.26
N PRO A 178 -13.52 -5.19 7.84
CA PRO A 178 -12.80 -6.19 8.62
C PRO A 178 -12.44 -5.71 10.04
N ASN A 179 -12.24 -4.42 10.23
CA ASN A 179 -11.84 -3.81 11.51
C ASN A 179 -13.01 -3.42 12.43
N TRP A 180 -14.24 -3.76 12.04
CA TRP A 180 -15.38 -3.56 12.93
C TRP A 180 -15.30 -4.45 14.16
N ASP A 181 -15.38 -3.87 15.36
CA ASP A 181 -15.14 -4.54 16.65
C ASP A 181 -16.27 -5.49 17.10
N GLY A 182 -17.38 -5.54 16.37
CA GLY A 182 -18.54 -6.34 16.76
C GLY A 182 -18.44 -7.80 16.36
N VAL A 183 -19.33 -8.61 16.95
CA VAL A 183 -19.43 -10.05 16.69
C VAL A 183 -20.08 -10.30 15.32
N ARG A 184 -19.36 -10.89 14.38
CA ARG A 184 -19.82 -11.22 13.01
C ARG A 184 -20.71 -12.47 12.93
N ASN A 185 -21.42 -12.80 14.00
CA ASN A 185 -22.37 -13.91 14.00
C ASN A 185 -23.69 -13.48 13.35
N LYS A 186 -24.22 -14.32 12.43
CA LYS A 186 -25.47 -14.06 11.71
C LYS A 186 -26.64 -13.69 12.62
N GLN A 187 -26.79 -14.34 13.78
CA GLN A 187 -27.87 -14.08 14.72
C GLN A 187 -27.74 -12.68 15.33
N VAL A 188 -26.54 -12.32 15.77
CA VAL A 188 -26.24 -10.99 16.33
C VAL A 188 -26.46 -9.90 15.29
N LEU A 189 -25.95 -10.10 14.09
CA LEU A 189 -26.11 -9.15 12.99
C LEU A 189 -27.57 -8.96 12.58
N THR A 190 -28.37 -10.04 12.60
CA THR A 190 -29.81 -9.96 12.31
C THR A 190 -30.54 -9.10 13.35
N VAL A 191 -30.19 -9.23 14.61
CA VAL A 191 -30.77 -8.41 15.69
C VAL A 191 -30.31 -6.95 15.59
N MET A 192 -29.04 -6.73 15.28
CA MET A 192 -28.47 -5.39 15.11
C MET A 192 -29.04 -4.66 13.88
N ALA A 193 -29.33 -5.39 12.82
CA ALA A 193 -29.81 -4.80 11.58
C ALA A 193 -31.07 -3.96 11.80
N LYS A 194 -31.98 -4.40 12.67
CA LYS A 194 -33.31 -3.75 12.82
C LYS A 194 -33.96 -3.56 11.45
N ASN A 195 -34.03 -2.32 10.99
CA ASN A 195 -34.55 -1.94 9.67
C ASN A 195 -33.45 -1.72 8.63
N ASN A 196 -32.17 -1.93 8.98
CA ASN A 196 -31.05 -1.68 8.05
C ASN A 196 -30.63 -2.95 7.32
N ILE A 197 -30.07 -2.77 6.13
CA ILE A 197 -29.35 -3.80 5.41
C ILE A 197 -27.90 -3.78 5.92
N ILE A 198 -27.41 -4.93 6.40
CA ILE A 198 -26.00 -5.08 6.78
C ILE A 198 -25.25 -5.76 5.62
N VAL A 199 -24.17 -5.13 5.18
CA VAL A 199 -23.24 -5.65 4.18
C VAL A 199 -21.91 -5.92 4.86
N LEU A 200 -21.44 -7.16 4.82
CA LEU A 200 -20.13 -7.54 5.33
C LEU A 200 -19.11 -7.45 4.20
N LEU A 201 -18.06 -6.67 4.38
CA LEU A 201 -16.90 -6.73 3.50
C LEU A 201 -16.07 -8.00 3.78
N PRO A 202 -15.30 -8.48 2.79
CA PRO A 202 -14.39 -9.61 2.98
C PRO A 202 -13.46 -9.41 4.20
N GLU A 203 -12.98 -10.51 4.78
CA GLU A 203 -12.11 -10.46 5.97
C GLU A 203 -10.69 -9.94 5.66
N ASP A 204 -10.32 -9.86 4.39
CA ASP A 204 -9.05 -9.27 3.97
C ASP A 204 -9.04 -7.75 4.25
N SER A 205 -8.14 -7.33 5.14
CA SER A 205 -7.97 -5.92 5.53
C SER A 205 -6.98 -5.15 4.66
N SER A 206 -6.38 -5.78 3.66
CA SER A 206 -5.31 -5.17 2.86
C SER A 206 -5.69 -3.83 2.22
N PHE A 207 -6.96 -3.68 1.80
CA PHE A 207 -7.46 -2.42 1.26
C PHE A 207 -7.48 -1.28 2.31
N LEU A 208 -7.71 -1.59 3.60
CA LEU A 208 -7.65 -0.60 4.67
C LEU A 208 -6.22 -0.11 4.90
N ASP A 209 -5.24 -1.02 4.82
CA ASP A 209 -3.83 -0.69 4.93
C ASP A 209 -3.37 0.19 3.76
N GLU A 210 -3.85 -0.09 2.54
CA GLU A 210 -3.60 0.74 1.37
C GLU A 210 -4.18 2.15 1.52
N ILE A 211 -5.41 2.28 2.03
CA ILE A 211 -6.04 3.57 2.30
C ILE A 211 -5.28 4.31 3.40
N LEU A 212 -4.95 3.63 4.50
CA LEU A 212 -4.19 4.20 5.61
C LEU A 212 -2.86 4.79 5.13
N TYR A 213 -2.10 4.01 4.37
CA TYR A 213 -0.82 4.47 3.83
C TYR A 213 -0.99 5.64 2.85
N GLY A 214 -2.02 5.59 2.00
CA GLY A 214 -2.39 6.70 1.11
C GLY A 214 -2.70 8.00 1.88
N LEU A 215 -3.42 7.90 3.00
CA LEU A 215 -3.72 9.06 3.87
C LEU A 215 -2.47 9.58 4.59
N LYS A 216 -1.56 8.71 5.02
CA LYS A 216 -0.25 9.09 5.58
C LYS A 216 0.57 9.90 4.58
N ILE A 217 0.63 9.46 3.32
CA ILE A 217 1.31 10.19 2.24
C ILE A 217 0.66 11.56 2.03
N GLU A 218 -0.66 11.64 1.97
CA GLU A 218 -1.36 12.93 1.80
C GLU A 218 -1.07 13.89 2.95
N LYS A 219 -1.09 13.38 4.17
CA LYS A 219 -0.77 14.18 5.36
C LYS A 219 0.66 14.70 5.32
N TYR A 220 1.63 13.83 4.97
CA TYR A 220 3.02 14.21 4.78
C TYR A 220 3.16 15.32 3.71
N LEU A 221 2.57 15.13 2.53
CA LEU A 221 2.64 16.10 1.44
C LEU A 221 2.02 17.45 1.82
N ARG A 222 0.91 17.45 2.55
CA ARG A 222 0.25 18.66 3.03
C ARG A 222 1.12 19.44 4.03
N LEU A 223 1.76 18.74 4.96
CA LEU A 223 2.63 19.38 5.97
C LEU A 223 3.92 19.93 5.36
N ASN A 224 4.42 19.28 4.30
CA ASN A 224 5.67 19.64 3.62
C ASN A 224 5.46 20.42 2.31
N SER A 225 4.25 20.94 2.06
CA SER A 225 3.91 21.68 0.83
C SER A 225 4.65 23.02 0.68
N SER A 226 5.08 23.63 1.79
CA SER A 226 5.75 24.93 1.84
C SER A 226 7.27 24.84 2.04
N ALA A 227 7.84 23.65 2.19
CA ALA A 227 9.28 23.49 2.30
C ALA A 227 9.94 23.73 0.95
N ALA A 228 10.50 24.92 0.76
CA ALA A 228 11.35 25.28 -0.38
C ALA A 228 12.69 24.53 -0.28
N THR A 229 12.69 23.24 -0.52
CA THR A 229 13.91 22.41 -0.45
C THR A 229 14.07 21.60 -1.72
N LEU A 230 15.12 21.94 -2.47
CA LEU A 230 15.83 21.18 -3.52
C LEU A 230 14.97 20.37 -4.51
N THR A 231 15.18 20.57 -5.78
CA THR A 231 14.58 19.89 -6.95
C THR A 231 14.44 18.36 -6.80
N LYS A 232 15.35 17.72 -6.09
CA LYS A 232 15.35 16.27 -5.84
C LYS A 232 14.19 15.82 -4.93
N TYR A 233 13.84 16.62 -3.92
CA TYR A 233 12.68 16.39 -3.05
C TYR A 233 11.34 16.61 -3.79
N ASP A 234 11.30 17.49 -4.77
CA ASP A 234 10.08 17.72 -5.56
C ASP A 234 9.75 16.52 -6.46
N GLU A 235 10.75 15.85 -7.00
CA GLU A 235 10.57 14.60 -7.76
C GLU A 235 10.04 13.47 -6.85
N ILE A 236 10.61 13.32 -5.64
CA ILE A 236 10.13 12.34 -4.65
C ILE A 236 8.70 12.66 -4.23
N LYS A 237 8.36 13.93 -3.97
CA LYS A 237 6.99 14.36 -3.64
C LYS A 237 6.01 14.06 -4.77
N ALA A 238 6.38 14.32 -6.02
CA ALA A 238 5.54 14.01 -7.18
C ALA A 238 5.31 12.51 -7.32
N ALA A 239 6.36 11.69 -7.15
CA ALA A 239 6.25 10.23 -7.15
C ALA A 239 5.33 9.73 -6.03
N LYS A 240 5.46 10.27 -4.80
CA LYS A 240 4.60 9.93 -3.66
C LYS A 240 3.15 10.35 -3.87
N LYS A 241 2.89 11.49 -4.49
CA LYS A 241 1.54 11.91 -4.86
C LYS A 241 0.88 10.93 -5.84
N ASN A 242 1.63 10.48 -6.84
CA ASN A 242 1.15 9.47 -7.78
C ASN A 242 0.91 8.12 -7.09
N GLU A 243 1.77 7.73 -6.17
CA GLU A 243 1.61 6.53 -5.35
C GLU A 243 0.35 6.59 -4.50
N SER A 244 0.09 7.70 -3.79
CA SER A 244 -1.14 7.88 -3.01
C SER A 244 -2.40 7.72 -3.86
N ASN A 245 -2.43 8.35 -5.04
CA ASN A 245 -3.56 8.25 -5.95
C ASN A 245 -3.78 6.82 -6.42
N ARG A 246 -2.71 6.09 -6.74
CA ARG A 246 -2.78 4.70 -7.18
C ARG A 246 -3.27 3.78 -6.06
N ARG A 247 -2.77 3.91 -4.83
CA ARG A 247 -3.21 3.11 -3.69
C ARG A 247 -4.71 3.28 -3.42
N LYS A 248 -5.22 4.49 -3.54
CA LYS A 248 -6.66 4.75 -3.43
C LYS A 248 -7.45 4.11 -4.56
N SER A 249 -6.92 4.08 -5.78
CA SER A 249 -7.59 3.43 -6.92
C SER A 249 -7.56 1.90 -6.83
N SER A 250 -6.53 1.31 -6.25
CA SER A 250 -6.44 -0.15 -6.06
C SER A 250 -7.29 -0.67 -4.91
N ALA A 251 -7.73 0.21 -4.01
CA ALA A 251 -8.65 -0.12 -2.92
C ALA A 251 -10.13 -0.06 -3.35
N ASN A 252 -10.43 0.45 -4.56
CA ASN A 252 -11.77 0.44 -5.17
C ASN A 252 -12.01 -0.86 -5.94
#